data_b41c21737ce576bbf8b0c6b6a64badf6
#
_entry.id   b41c21737ce576bbf8b0c6b6a64badf6
#
_cell.length_a   1.000
_cell.length_b   1.000
_cell.length_c   1.000
_cell.angle_alpha   90.00
_cell.angle_beta   90.00
_cell.angle_gamma   90.00
#
_symmetry.space_group_name_H-M   'P 1'
#
loop_
_entity.id
_entity.type
_entity.pdbx_description
1 polymer ?
#
loop_
_entity_poly.entity_id
_entity_poly.type
_entity_poly.pdbx_seq_one_letter_code
_entity_poly.pdbx_strand_id
1 'polypeptide(L)' 'MIGRDSVRRWRFEQLERAGYPTADALVLSGRSDVDLHQAIGLLNDRCPVSAALRILI' A
#
# COMPACT_ATOMS: atom_id res chain seq x y z
N MET A 1 -17.19 15.61 -5.63
CA MET A 1 -16.40 15.13 -6.77
C MET A 1 -15.28 14.23 -6.31
N ILE A 2 -15.20 13.04 -6.83
CA ILE A 2 -14.17 12.08 -6.46
C ILE A 2 -12.93 12.35 -7.31
N GLY A 3 -11.89 12.86 -6.70
CA GLY A 3 -10.66 13.16 -7.38
C GLY A 3 -9.57 12.14 -7.09
N ARG A 4 -8.39 12.38 -7.64
CA ARG A 4 -7.21 11.55 -7.41
C ARG A 4 -6.87 11.44 -5.93
N ASP A 5 -7.12 12.51 -5.17
CA ASP A 5 -6.83 12.54 -3.74
C ASP A 5 -7.70 11.54 -2.97
N SER A 6 -8.95 11.36 -3.38
CA SER A 6 -9.84 10.39 -2.74
C SER A 6 -9.40 8.96 -2.98
N VAL A 7 -8.95 8.64 -4.19
CA VAL A 7 -8.44 7.31 -4.53
C VAL A 7 -7.14 7.04 -3.77
N ARG A 8 -6.24 8.03 -3.74
CA ARG A 8 -4.98 7.92 -3.04
C ARG A 8 -5.19 7.71 -1.55
N ARG A 9 -6.12 8.46 -0.95
CA ARG A 9 -6.46 8.34 0.46
C ARG A 9 -7.04 6.95 0.75
N TRP A 10 -7.91 6.47 -0.11
CA TRP A 10 -8.49 5.14 0.04
C TRP A 10 -7.39 4.07 0.00
N ARG A 11 -6.46 4.17 -0.95
CA ARG A 11 -5.32 3.25 -1.04
C ARG A 11 -4.48 3.28 0.24
N PHE A 12 -4.21 4.47 0.73
CA PHE A 12 -3.46 4.65 1.96
C PHE A 12 -4.13 3.94 3.13
N GLU A 13 -5.43 4.12 3.28
CA GLU A 13 -6.18 3.48 4.35
C GLU A 13 -6.15 1.95 4.23
N GLN A 14 -6.28 1.42 3.03
CA GLN A 14 -6.22 -0.01 2.81
C GLN A 14 -4.85 -0.59 3.16
N LEU A 15 -3.79 0.13 2.82
CA LEU A 15 -2.43 -0.30 3.13
C LEU A 15 -2.16 -0.28 4.64
N GLU A 16 -2.64 0.75 5.32
CA GLU A 16 -2.51 0.79 6.78
C GLU A 16 -3.26 -0.37 7.45
N ARG A 17 -4.45 -0.67 6.99
CA ARG A 17 -5.23 -1.80 7.51
C ARG A 17 -4.55 -3.13 7.29
N ALA A 18 -3.83 -3.26 6.19
CA ALA A 18 -3.09 -4.48 5.89
C ALA A 18 -1.89 -4.68 6.81
N GLY A 19 -1.36 -3.60 7.40
CA GLY A 19 -0.26 -3.66 8.34
C GLY A 19 0.95 -2.82 7.99
N TYR A 20 0.89 -2.04 6.91
CA TYR A 20 2.00 -1.15 6.56
C TYR A 20 2.08 0.04 7.51
N PRO A 21 3.29 0.42 7.98
CA PRO A 21 3.46 1.65 8.74
C PRO A 21 3.00 2.86 7.94
N THR A 22 2.60 3.93 8.62
CA THR A 22 2.08 5.14 7.98
C THR A 22 3.01 5.69 6.90
N ALA A 23 4.30 5.77 7.17
CA ALA A 23 5.27 6.28 6.20
C ALA A 23 5.31 5.42 4.93
N ASP A 24 5.32 4.11 5.09
CA ASP A 24 5.35 3.18 3.96
C ASP A 24 4.04 3.21 3.18
N ALA A 25 2.93 3.29 3.90
CA ALA A 25 1.61 3.39 3.26
C ALA A 25 1.50 4.67 2.42
N LEU A 26 2.07 5.78 2.89
CA LEU A 26 2.10 7.03 2.13
C LEU A 26 2.90 6.87 0.84
N VAL A 27 4.06 6.26 0.91
CA VAL A 27 4.90 6.04 -0.27
C VAL A 27 4.18 5.17 -1.28
N LEU A 28 3.64 4.04 -0.83
CA LEU A 28 2.97 3.09 -1.72
C LEU A 28 1.71 3.68 -2.33
N SER A 29 0.93 4.43 -1.57
CA SER A 29 -0.30 5.03 -2.06
C SER A 29 -0.05 6.09 -3.14
N GLY A 30 1.13 6.69 -3.15
CA GLY A 30 1.51 7.68 -4.15
C GLY A 30 2.09 7.08 -5.42
N ARG A 31 2.34 5.79 -5.46
CA ARG A 31 2.94 5.12 -6.63
C ARG A 31 1.87 4.39 -7.42
N SER A 32 1.63 4.86 -8.64
CA SER A 32 0.63 4.27 -9.51
C SER A 32 1.04 2.91 -10.07
N ASP A 33 2.33 2.60 -10.05
CA ASP A 33 2.86 1.32 -10.52
C ASP A 33 2.76 0.20 -9.48
N VAL A 34 2.34 0.52 -8.26
CA VAL A 34 2.17 -0.46 -7.19
C VAL A 34 0.75 -1.02 -7.24
N ASP A 35 0.65 -2.35 -7.32
CA ASP A 35 -0.63 -3.05 -7.27
C ASP A 35 -1.09 -3.18 -5.82
N LEU A 36 -2.23 -2.56 -5.51
CA LEU A 36 -2.79 -2.57 -4.17
C LEU A 36 -3.10 -4.00 -3.68
N HIS A 37 -3.68 -4.82 -4.54
CA HIS A 37 -4.00 -6.21 -4.19
C HIS A 37 -2.75 -7.01 -3.89
N GLN A 38 -1.70 -6.81 -4.68
CA GLN A 38 -0.43 -7.47 -4.45
C GLN A 38 0.18 -7.02 -3.12
N ALA A 39 0.16 -5.72 -2.86
CA ALA A 39 0.69 -5.16 -1.62
C ALA A 39 -0.01 -5.75 -0.39
N ILE A 40 -1.33 -5.83 -0.42
CA ILE A 40 -2.12 -6.39 0.67
C ILE A 40 -1.89 -7.90 0.78
N GLY A 41 -1.87 -8.59 -0.36
CA GLY A 41 -1.67 -10.04 -0.40
C GLY A 41 -0.34 -10.49 0.19
N LEU A 42 0.72 -9.71 -0.04
CA LEU A 42 2.04 -10.02 0.52
C LEU A 42 2.00 -10.09 2.05
N LEU A 43 1.35 -9.14 2.70
CA LEU A 43 1.25 -9.14 4.16
C LEU A 43 0.30 -10.24 4.66
N ASN A 44 -0.76 -10.53 3.91
CA ASN A 44 -1.66 -11.63 4.25
C ASN A 44 -0.94 -12.98 4.19
N ASP A 45 0.05 -13.12 3.32
CA ASP A 45 0.89 -14.30 3.20
C ASP A 45 2.05 -14.29 4.20
N ARG A 46 1.99 -13.43 5.20
CA ARG A 46 2.98 -13.31 6.28
C ARG A 46 4.34 -12.82 5.80
N CYS A 47 4.37 -12.12 4.69
CA CYS A 47 5.59 -11.48 4.21
C CYS A 47 5.90 -10.27 5.11
N PRO A 48 7.12 -10.13 5.65
CA PRO A 48 7.44 -8.95 6.45
C PRO A 48 7.40 -7.70 5.58
N VAL A 49 7.07 -6.57 6.22
CA VAL A 49 6.93 -5.28 5.52
C VAL A 49 8.18 -4.94 4.71
N SER A 50 9.36 -5.14 5.29
CA SER A 50 10.62 -4.84 4.60
C SER A 50 10.79 -5.64 3.32
N ALA A 51 10.42 -6.92 3.33
CA ALA A 51 10.48 -7.78 2.15
C ALA A 51 9.42 -7.38 1.13
N ALA A 52 8.21 -7.05 1.59
CA ALA A 52 7.15 -6.60 0.70
C ALA A 52 7.54 -5.31 -0.03
N LEU A 53 8.15 -4.37 0.67
CA LEU A 53 8.63 -3.13 0.07
C LEU A 53 9.67 -3.38 -1.00
N ARG A 54 10.57 -4.33 -0.79
CA ARG A 54 11.57 -4.71 -1.79
C ARG A 54 10.94 -5.27 -3.06
N ILE A 55 9.87 -6.02 -2.91
CA ILE A 55 9.15 -6.60 -4.06
C ILE A 55 8.40 -5.51 -4.81
N LEU A 56 7.78 -4.58 -4.09
CA LEU A 56 6.91 -3.56 -4.68
C LEU A 56 7.68 -2.36 -5.24
N ILE A 57 8.81 -2.04 -4.69
CA ILE A 57 9.62 -0.90 -5.07
C ILE A 57 10.95 -1.37 -5.62
#